data_e52e4d1b193dc88f2dda3823448eba5b
#
_entry.id   e52e4d1b193dc88f2dda3823448eba5b
#
_cell.length_a   1.000
_cell.length_b   1.000
_cell.length_c   1.000
_cell.angle_alpha   90.00
_cell.angle_beta   90.00
_cell.angle_gamma   90.00
#
_symmetry.space_group_name_H-M   'P 1'
#
loop_
_entity.id
_entity.type
_entity.pdbx_description
1 polymer ?
#
loop_
_entity_poly.entity_id
_entity_poly.type
_entity_poly.pdbx_seq_one_letter_code
_entity_poly.pdbx_strand_id
1 'polypeptide(L)'
;GFDKEIIIKTIKTSGDLFQNKKISEIGGKDLFCKEIEEKLIKKEIDIAVHSLKDMDSEETKGLTIHAYLERNDARETFVSKSFNKISDIKEGKIGSSSKRRELQIKLLNKDIKVESIRGNVDTRIEKIEKGEYDGVILALAGLKTLNLKNHIKQIFSLKEFIPTAGQGIIAVQCRENDEDTKKILKKINHINTEICALAERSFLKTLGGDCDTAVGCSAVLKGNNIDLEAQLFSDDGKEVY
;
A
#
# COMPACT_ATOMS: atom_id res chain seq x y z
N GLY A 1 -20.78 -18.38 -11.40
CA GLY A 1 -20.55 -17.81 -10.07
C GLY A 1 -20.23 -18.91 -9.07
N PHE A 2 -19.73 -18.53 -7.91
CA PHE A 2 -19.57 -19.45 -6.79
C PHE A 2 -20.94 -19.58 -6.10
N ASP A 3 -21.40 -20.80 -5.92
CA ASP A 3 -22.77 -21.12 -5.47
C ASP A 3 -22.85 -21.53 -3.99
N LYS A 4 -21.72 -21.50 -3.27
CA LYS A 4 -21.68 -21.76 -1.84
C LYS A 4 -21.70 -20.46 -1.03
N GLU A 5 -22.17 -20.55 0.21
CA GLU A 5 -22.14 -19.42 1.14
C GLU A 5 -20.70 -18.96 1.44
N ILE A 6 -20.50 -17.65 1.46
CA ILE A 6 -19.23 -17.02 1.86
C ILE A 6 -19.43 -16.34 3.20
N ILE A 7 -18.73 -16.83 4.22
CA ILE A 7 -18.77 -16.26 5.57
C ILE A 7 -17.61 -15.29 5.74
N ILE A 8 -17.90 -14.00 5.99
CA ILE A 8 -16.90 -12.98 6.23
C ILE A 8 -16.57 -12.93 7.72
N LYS A 9 -15.28 -13.16 8.05
CA LYS A 9 -14.74 -13.00 9.41
C LYS A 9 -13.81 -11.78 9.46
N THR A 10 -14.19 -10.78 10.24
CA THR A 10 -13.33 -9.62 10.51
C THR A 10 -12.32 -9.98 11.59
N ILE A 11 -11.03 -9.76 11.31
CA ILE A 11 -9.93 -10.02 12.23
C ILE A 11 -9.25 -8.70 12.54
N LYS A 12 -9.12 -8.37 13.83
CA LYS A 12 -8.33 -7.22 14.26
C LYS A 12 -6.86 -7.64 14.35
N THR A 13 -6.01 -6.88 13.70
CA THR A 13 -4.56 -7.12 13.69
C THR A 13 -3.84 -6.24 14.72
N SER A 14 -2.60 -6.60 15.04
CA SER A 14 -1.74 -5.77 15.90
C SER A 14 -1.56 -4.36 15.32
N GLY A 15 -1.49 -4.23 13.99
CA GLY A 15 -1.44 -2.94 13.31
C GLY A 15 -2.66 -2.05 13.56
N ASP A 16 -3.86 -2.66 13.71
CA ASP A 16 -5.10 -1.95 14.04
C ASP A 16 -5.13 -1.49 15.51
N LEU A 17 -4.55 -2.29 16.40
CA LEU A 17 -4.59 -2.04 17.85
C LEU A 17 -3.60 -0.95 18.28
N PHE A 18 -2.42 -0.87 17.66
CA PHE A 18 -1.34 0.03 18.07
C PHE A 18 -1.26 1.31 17.24
N GLN A 19 -2.38 1.98 17.00
CA GLN A 19 -2.46 3.21 16.20
C GLN A 19 -1.61 4.39 16.76
N ASN A 20 -1.23 4.36 18.02
CA ASN A 20 -0.51 5.44 18.70
C ASN A 20 1.02 5.26 18.73
N LYS A 21 1.57 4.15 18.24
CA LYS A 21 3.03 3.88 18.23
C LYS A 21 3.56 3.89 16.80
N LYS A 22 4.83 4.21 16.60
CA LYS A 22 5.45 4.09 15.27
C LYS A 22 5.55 2.62 14.87
N ILE A 23 5.39 2.32 13.57
CA ILE A 23 5.50 0.93 13.05
C ILE A 23 6.84 0.32 13.42
N SER A 24 7.93 1.09 13.30
CA SER A 24 9.28 0.69 13.69
C SER A 24 9.46 0.33 15.19
N GLU A 25 8.59 0.86 16.05
CA GLU A 25 8.63 0.58 17.50
C GLU A 25 7.85 -0.68 17.92
N ILE A 26 6.97 -1.19 17.03
CA ILE A 26 6.05 -2.30 17.33
C ILE A 26 6.60 -3.64 16.77
N GLY A 27 7.70 -3.61 15.99
CA GLY A 27 8.34 -4.80 15.45
C GLY A 27 8.20 -4.99 13.94
N GLY A 28 7.88 -3.94 13.20
CA GLY A 28 8.05 -3.77 11.73
C GLY A 28 7.35 -4.78 10.82
N LYS A 29 7.69 -6.05 10.89
CA LYS A 29 7.20 -7.09 9.98
C LYS A 29 5.85 -7.67 10.42
N ASP A 30 5.00 -7.97 9.45
CA ASP A 30 3.74 -8.73 9.59
C ASP A 30 2.63 -8.12 10.46
N LEU A 31 2.75 -6.86 10.87
CA LEU A 31 1.79 -6.22 11.77
C LEU A 31 0.32 -6.27 11.31
N PHE A 32 0.10 -6.40 10.00
CA PHE A 32 -1.24 -6.42 9.40
C PHE A 32 -1.64 -7.80 8.87
N CYS A 33 -0.70 -8.75 8.79
CA CYS A 33 -0.94 -10.05 8.17
C CYS A 33 -0.87 -11.22 9.17
N LYS A 34 -0.03 -11.14 10.19
CA LYS A 34 0.31 -12.25 11.09
C LYS A 34 -0.92 -12.96 11.69
N GLU A 35 -1.83 -12.22 12.31
CA GLU A 35 -3.00 -12.81 12.97
C GLU A 35 -3.97 -13.44 11.96
N ILE A 36 -4.01 -12.90 10.74
CA ILE A 36 -4.82 -13.43 9.64
C ILE A 36 -4.19 -14.72 9.12
N GLU A 37 -2.88 -14.72 8.89
CA GLU A 37 -2.11 -15.86 8.40
C GLU A 37 -2.11 -17.02 9.39
N GLU A 38 -2.02 -16.75 10.70
CA GLU A 38 -2.19 -17.76 11.73
C GLU A 38 -3.55 -18.46 11.64
N LYS A 39 -4.63 -17.72 11.31
CA LYS A 39 -5.96 -18.31 11.13
C LYS A 39 -6.07 -19.15 9.85
N LEU A 40 -5.39 -18.77 8.77
CA LEU A 40 -5.25 -19.60 7.57
C LEU A 40 -4.56 -20.92 7.89
N ILE A 41 -3.41 -20.88 8.59
CA ILE A 41 -2.63 -22.06 8.98
C ILE A 41 -3.46 -22.98 9.90
N LYS A 42 -4.20 -22.42 10.86
CA LYS A 42 -5.08 -23.16 11.78
C LYS A 42 -6.38 -23.64 11.11
N LYS A 43 -6.61 -23.37 9.83
CA LYS A 43 -7.83 -23.71 9.09
C LYS A 43 -9.12 -23.08 9.67
N GLU A 44 -9.00 -21.97 10.38
CA GLU A 44 -10.15 -21.20 10.89
C GLU A 44 -10.80 -20.34 9.81
N ILE A 45 -10.04 -20.03 8.74
CA ILE A 45 -10.50 -19.39 7.52
C ILE A 45 -9.85 -20.09 6.31
N ASP A 46 -10.44 -19.94 5.12
CA ASP A 46 -9.96 -20.59 3.90
C ASP A 46 -9.20 -19.61 3.00
N ILE A 47 -9.58 -18.35 3.04
CA ILE A 47 -8.92 -17.27 2.28
C ILE A 47 -8.69 -16.05 3.18
N ALA A 48 -7.64 -15.29 2.85
CA ALA A 48 -7.39 -13.96 3.41
C ALA A 48 -7.28 -12.93 2.29
N VAL A 49 -7.83 -11.74 2.52
CA VAL A 49 -7.84 -10.65 1.54
C VAL A 49 -7.00 -9.51 2.08
N HIS A 50 -6.01 -9.09 1.31
CA HIS A 50 -5.01 -8.10 1.72
C HIS A 50 -4.87 -6.97 0.70
N SER A 51 -4.51 -5.79 1.17
CA SER A 51 -3.81 -4.83 0.31
C SER A 51 -2.39 -5.33 0.10
N LEU A 52 -2.01 -5.61 -1.15
CA LEU A 52 -0.70 -6.23 -1.44
C LEU A 52 0.49 -5.43 -0.90
N LYS A 53 0.38 -4.10 -0.91
CA LYS A 53 1.42 -3.19 -0.40
C LYS A 53 1.72 -3.31 1.10
N ASP A 54 0.79 -3.90 1.85
CA ASP A 54 0.88 -4.06 3.30
C ASP A 54 1.36 -5.47 3.68
N MET A 55 1.62 -6.34 2.68
CA MET A 55 2.19 -7.67 2.82
C MET A 55 3.70 -7.64 2.64
N ASP A 56 4.41 -8.48 3.37
CA ASP A 56 5.85 -8.67 3.19
C ASP A 56 6.19 -9.17 1.79
N SER A 57 7.42 -8.87 1.32
CA SER A 57 7.91 -9.33 0.03
C SER A 57 8.11 -10.84 -0.03
N GLU A 58 8.29 -11.50 1.11
CA GLU A 58 8.34 -12.95 1.25
C GLU A 58 7.01 -13.51 1.75
N GLU A 59 6.60 -14.65 1.20
CA GLU A 59 5.37 -15.32 1.65
C GLU A 59 5.65 -16.18 2.87
N THR A 60 4.69 -16.22 3.79
CA THR A 60 4.76 -17.09 4.96
C THR A 60 4.71 -18.56 4.55
N LYS A 61 5.62 -19.38 5.07
CA LYS A 61 5.71 -20.78 4.75
C LYS A 61 4.37 -21.52 4.93
N GLY A 62 3.96 -22.23 3.90
CA GLY A 62 2.69 -22.98 3.85
C GLY A 62 1.48 -22.16 3.40
N LEU A 63 1.69 -20.87 3.08
CA LEU A 63 0.70 -19.98 2.50
C LEU A 63 1.15 -19.50 1.12
N THR A 64 0.22 -19.11 0.27
CA THR A 64 0.52 -18.53 -1.03
C THR A 64 -0.52 -17.48 -1.42
N ILE A 65 -0.09 -16.42 -2.08
CA ILE A 65 -0.98 -15.51 -2.78
C ILE A 65 -1.37 -16.20 -4.10
N HIS A 66 -2.64 -16.53 -4.25
CA HIS A 66 -3.11 -17.29 -5.40
C HIS A 66 -4.04 -16.53 -6.33
N ALA A 67 -4.45 -15.31 -5.95
CA ALA A 67 -5.15 -14.40 -6.85
C ALA A 67 -4.77 -12.95 -6.56
N TYR A 68 -4.61 -12.21 -7.65
CA TYR A 68 -4.44 -10.76 -7.69
C TYR A 68 -5.63 -10.18 -8.44
N LEU A 69 -6.42 -9.35 -7.79
CA LEU A 69 -7.55 -8.69 -8.47
C LEU A 69 -7.04 -7.61 -9.42
N GLU A 70 -7.86 -7.23 -10.39
CA GLU A 70 -7.52 -6.16 -11.32
C GLU A 70 -7.04 -4.92 -10.57
N ARG A 71 -5.86 -4.41 -10.95
CA ARG A 71 -5.21 -3.30 -10.26
C ARG A 71 -6.04 -2.04 -10.35
N ASN A 72 -6.38 -1.47 -9.22
CA ASN A 72 -6.90 -0.12 -9.13
C ASN A 72 -5.77 0.90 -9.37
N ASP A 73 -6.10 2.17 -9.50
CA ASP A 73 -5.15 3.24 -9.74
C ASP A 73 -4.05 3.31 -8.68
N ALA A 74 -2.81 3.04 -9.07
CA ALA A 74 -1.66 2.98 -8.18
C ALA A 74 -1.15 4.37 -7.75
N ARG A 75 -1.63 5.45 -8.39
CA ARG A 75 -1.12 6.81 -8.17
C ARG A 75 -1.35 7.31 -6.77
N GLU A 76 -0.49 8.23 -6.36
CA GLU A 76 -0.65 9.00 -5.13
C GLU A 76 -1.46 10.26 -5.38
N THR A 77 -2.09 10.77 -4.32
CA THR A 77 -2.87 12.00 -4.36
C THR A 77 -2.51 12.91 -3.23
N PHE A 78 -2.63 14.21 -3.48
CA PHE A 78 -2.59 15.23 -2.45
C PHE A 78 -4.02 15.60 -2.05
N VAL A 79 -4.29 15.50 -0.75
CA VAL A 79 -5.53 15.92 -0.11
C VAL A 79 -5.23 17.10 0.80
N SER A 80 -5.95 18.20 0.63
CA SER A 80 -5.80 19.41 1.41
C SER A 80 -7.12 20.17 1.48
N LYS A 81 -7.31 20.93 2.53
CA LYS A 81 -8.43 21.88 2.64
C LYS A 81 -8.12 23.19 1.92
N SER A 82 -6.90 23.68 2.08
CA SER A 82 -6.51 25.06 1.75
C SER A 82 -5.70 25.21 0.47
N PHE A 83 -5.03 24.13 -0.01
CA PHE A 83 -4.12 24.19 -1.15
C PHE A 83 -4.60 23.27 -2.29
N ASN A 84 -4.42 23.72 -3.54
CA ASN A 84 -4.78 22.93 -4.72
C ASN A 84 -3.62 22.04 -5.19
N LYS A 85 -2.39 22.45 -4.96
CA LYS A 85 -1.18 21.68 -5.32
C LYS A 85 -0.20 21.72 -4.16
N ILE A 86 0.64 20.70 -4.08
CA ILE A 86 1.71 20.64 -3.09
C ILE A 86 2.73 21.77 -3.29
N SER A 87 2.92 22.22 -4.54
CA SER A 87 3.78 23.37 -4.88
C SER A 87 3.27 24.72 -4.37
N ASP A 88 1.98 24.83 -4.02
CA ASP A 88 1.38 26.07 -3.52
C ASP A 88 1.74 26.33 -2.06
N ILE A 89 2.28 25.33 -1.38
CA ILE A 89 2.65 25.42 0.04
C ILE A 89 4.03 26.06 0.14
N LYS A 90 4.11 27.27 0.69
CA LYS A 90 5.38 27.94 0.96
C LYS A 90 5.98 27.50 2.29
N GLU A 91 5.14 27.47 3.31
CA GLU A 91 5.43 26.93 4.64
C GLU A 91 4.22 26.12 5.06
N GLY A 92 4.44 24.86 5.49
CA GLY A 92 3.30 24.02 5.87
C GLY A 92 3.71 22.64 6.33
N LYS A 93 2.71 21.95 6.87
CA LYS A 93 2.85 20.65 7.49
C LYS A 93 2.04 19.59 6.73
N ILE A 94 2.73 18.60 6.15
CA ILE A 94 2.10 17.46 5.45
C ILE A 94 2.15 16.23 6.34
N GLY A 95 1.02 15.55 6.48
CA GLY A 95 0.92 14.30 7.22
C GLY A 95 1.42 13.11 6.39
N SER A 96 2.45 12.41 6.87
CA SER A 96 2.87 11.12 6.34
C SER A 96 3.62 10.30 7.38
N SER A 97 3.33 9.00 7.47
CA SER A 97 4.12 8.05 8.27
C SER A 97 5.00 7.15 7.40
N SER A 98 5.06 7.43 6.09
CA SER A 98 5.89 6.69 5.12
C SER A 98 7.16 7.48 4.84
N LYS A 99 8.33 6.85 5.09
CA LYS A 99 9.63 7.45 4.80
C LYS A 99 9.80 7.75 3.31
N ARG A 100 9.37 6.84 2.45
CA ARG A 100 9.33 7.04 1.00
C ARG A 100 8.56 8.32 0.64
N ARG A 101 7.33 8.48 1.16
CA ARG A 101 6.52 9.69 0.89
C ARG A 101 7.17 10.95 1.43
N GLU A 102 7.73 10.91 2.61
CA GLU A 102 8.47 12.04 3.19
C GLU A 102 9.56 12.51 2.24
N LEU A 103 10.41 11.59 1.76
CA LEU A 103 11.54 11.94 0.91
C LEU A 103 11.08 12.43 -0.46
N GLN A 104 10.06 11.81 -1.06
CA GLN A 104 9.50 12.29 -2.33
C GLN A 104 8.82 13.67 -2.19
N ILE A 105 8.14 13.95 -1.08
CA ILE A 105 7.61 15.30 -0.79
C ILE A 105 8.74 16.32 -0.76
N LYS A 106 9.86 16.00 -0.09
CA LYS A 106 11.03 16.89 -0.01
C LYS A 106 11.71 17.12 -1.35
N LEU A 107 11.66 16.17 -2.28
CA LEU A 107 12.11 16.39 -3.66
C LEU A 107 11.22 17.40 -4.40
N LEU A 108 9.91 17.35 -4.15
CA LEU A 108 8.95 18.28 -4.76
C LEU A 108 9.01 19.67 -4.11
N ASN A 109 9.18 19.71 -2.80
CA ASN A 109 9.24 20.94 -2.02
C ASN A 109 9.99 20.71 -0.71
N LYS A 110 11.24 21.19 -0.65
CA LYS A 110 12.15 21.01 0.49
C LYS A 110 11.72 21.76 1.77
N ASP A 111 10.92 22.81 1.62
CA ASP A 111 10.52 23.68 2.72
C ASP A 111 9.30 23.13 3.48
N ILE A 112 8.66 22.07 2.97
CA ILE A 112 7.55 21.39 3.63
C ILE A 112 8.05 20.57 4.81
N LYS A 113 7.43 20.76 5.98
CA LYS A 113 7.61 19.90 7.14
C LYS A 113 6.73 18.65 7.00
N VAL A 114 7.32 17.46 7.08
CA VAL A 114 6.55 16.22 7.10
C VAL A 114 6.47 15.70 8.53
N GLU A 115 5.25 15.48 9.01
CA GLU A 115 4.98 14.94 10.34
C GLU A 115 4.17 13.64 10.24
N SER A 116 4.40 12.73 11.20
CA SER A 116 3.69 11.46 11.24
C SER A 116 2.19 11.67 11.43
N ILE A 117 1.38 11.05 10.58
CA ILE A 117 -0.08 11.00 10.69
C ILE A 117 -0.55 9.55 10.73
N ARG A 118 -1.37 9.21 11.70
CA ARG A 118 -1.93 7.87 11.90
C ARG A 118 -3.44 7.87 11.77
N GLY A 119 -4.00 6.68 11.61
CA GLY A 119 -5.42 6.41 11.42
C GLY A 119 -5.71 5.95 9.99
N ASN A 120 -6.94 5.50 9.77
CA ASN A 120 -7.46 5.14 8.46
C ASN A 120 -7.62 6.39 7.57
N VAL A 121 -8.02 6.20 6.32
CA VAL A 121 -8.12 7.30 5.34
C VAL A 121 -9.10 8.38 5.80
N ASP A 122 -10.27 7.99 6.31
CA ASP A 122 -11.28 8.88 6.89
C ASP A 122 -10.73 9.71 8.06
N THR A 123 -10.10 9.07 9.04
CA THR A 123 -9.46 9.73 10.18
C THR A 123 -8.40 10.75 9.76
N ARG A 124 -7.61 10.42 8.72
CA ARG A 124 -6.60 11.36 8.21
C ARG A 124 -7.23 12.56 7.53
N ILE A 125 -8.32 12.36 6.79
CA ILE A 125 -9.08 13.46 6.18
C ILE A 125 -9.68 14.36 7.26
N GLU A 126 -10.28 13.79 8.32
CA GLU A 126 -10.80 14.56 9.44
C GLU A 126 -9.74 15.47 10.08
N LYS A 127 -8.49 14.99 10.22
CA LYS A 127 -7.38 15.81 10.73
C LYS A 127 -7.04 16.99 9.81
N ILE A 128 -7.16 16.80 8.49
CA ILE A 128 -7.01 17.89 7.52
C ILE A 128 -8.15 18.91 7.68
N GLU A 129 -9.39 18.43 7.78
CA GLU A 129 -10.55 19.33 7.96
C GLU A 129 -10.48 20.12 9.28
N LYS A 130 -9.91 19.55 10.34
CA LYS A 130 -9.64 20.22 11.62
C LYS A 130 -8.45 21.19 11.58
N GLY A 131 -7.66 21.20 10.48
CA GLY A 131 -6.49 22.07 10.35
C GLY A 131 -5.27 21.59 11.16
N GLU A 132 -5.23 20.32 11.56
CA GLU A 132 -4.06 19.75 12.25
C GLU A 132 -2.87 19.61 11.30
N TYR A 133 -3.13 19.48 9.99
CA TYR A 133 -2.18 19.42 8.89
C TYR A 133 -2.69 20.22 7.70
N ASP A 134 -1.80 20.77 6.90
CA ASP A 134 -2.13 21.49 5.67
C ASP A 134 -2.49 20.56 4.51
N GLY A 135 -2.05 19.31 4.60
CA GLY A 135 -2.40 18.27 3.65
C GLY A 135 -1.86 16.90 4.01
N VAL A 136 -2.22 15.90 3.22
CA VAL A 136 -1.78 14.52 3.35
C VAL A 136 -1.61 13.87 1.98
N ILE A 137 -0.65 12.94 1.86
CA ILE A 137 -0.52 12.09 0.67
C ILE A 137 -1.23 10.77 0.93
N LEU A 138 -2.19 10.44 0.07
CA LEU A 138 -2.98 9.20 0.15
C LEU A 138 -3.00 8.47 -1.20
N ALA A 139 -3.13 7.15 -1.14
CA ALA A 139 -3.29 6.33 -2.34
C ALA A 139 -4.66 6.59 -3.00
N LEU A 140 -4.68 6.88 -4.28
CA LEU A 140 -5.91 7.15 -5.05
C LEU A 140 -6.89 5.97 -4.98
N ALA A 141 -6.39 4.73 -5.02
CA ALA A 141 -7.21 3.54 -4.88
C ALA A 141 -8.06 3.54 -3.60
N GLY A 142 -7.48 3.91 -2.46
CA GLY A 142 -8.21 4.00 -1.18
C GLY A 142 -9.32 5.04 -1.22
N LEU A 143 -9.03 6.24 -1.74
CA LEU A 143 -10.03 7.31 -1.85
C LEU A 143 -11.16 6.95 -2.83
N LYS A 144 -10.85 6.23 -3.93
CA LYS A 144 -11.86 5.73 -4.86
C LYS A 144 -12.79 4.70 -4.19
N THR A 145 -12.21 3.73 -3.48
CA THR A 145 -12.97 2.66 -2.83
C THR A 145 -13.90 3.19 -1.73
N LEU A 146 -13.45 4.21 -1.00
CA LEU A 146 -14.22 4.84 0.08
C LEU A 146 -15.15 5.96 -0.39
N ASN A 147 -15.24 6.24 -1.69
CA ASN A 147 -16.02 7.34 -2.28
C ASN A 147 -15.61 8.75 -1.77
N LEU A 148 -14.32 8.93 -1.45
CA LEU A 148 -13.75 10.17 -0.88
C LEU A 148 -13.00 11.01 -1.92
N LYS A 149 -13.31 10.86 -3.22
CA LYS A 149 -12.63 11.56 -4.32
C LYS A 149 -12.80 13.09 -4.27
N ASN A 150 -13.85 13.59 -3.66
CA ASN A 150 -14.12 15.02 -3.50
C ASN A 150 -13.04 15.76 -2.68
N HIS A 151 -12.26 15.05 -1.88
CA HIS A 151 -11.16 15.63 -1.09
C HIS A 151 -9.85 15.75 -1.88
N ILE A 152 -9.76 15.15 -3.09
CA ILE A 152 -8.55 15.17 -3.90
C ILE A 152 -8.34 16.55 -4.50
N LYS A 153 -7.16 17.11 -4.31
CA LYS A 153 -6.72 18.37 -4.91
C LYS A 153 -5.76 18.16 -6.07
N GLN A 154 -4.85 17.18 -5.95
CA GLN A 154 -3.89 16.85 -7.00
C GLN A 154 -3.74 15.32 -7.10
N ILE A 155 -3.60 14.82 -8.31
CA ILE A 155 -3.20 13.43 -8.59
C ILE A 155 -1.83 13.51 -9.24
N PHE A 156 -0.85 12.84 -8.64
CA PHE A 156 0.51 12.78 -9.20
C PHE A 156 0.58 11.75 -10.33
N SER A 157 1.40 12.01 -11.34
CA SER A 157 1.79 10.96 -12.28
C SER A 157 2.70 9.95 -11.57
N LEU A 158 2.81 8.73 -12.12
CA LEU A 158 3.70 7.71 -11.56
C LEU A 158 5.17 8.14 -11.59
N LYS A 159 5.55 9.03 -12.53
CA LYS A 159 6.92 9.57 -12.62
C LYS A 159 7.19 10.65 -11.59
N GLU A 160 6.20 11.48 -11.25
CA GLU A 160 6.36 12.53 -10.24
C GLU A 160 6.39 11.98 -8.83
N PHE A 161 5.62 10.92 -8.59
CA PHE A 161 5.51 10.33 -7.26
C PHE A 161 5.35 8.82 -7.40
N ILE A 162 6.47 8.09 -7.27
CA ILE A 162 6.48 6.63 -7.45
C ILE A 162 5.85 5.96 -6.24
N PRO A 163 4.77 5.16 -6.42
CA PRO A 163 4.09 4.51 -5.30
C PRO A 163 4.93 3.40 -4.67
N THR A 164 4.50 2.89 -3.54
CA THR A 164 5.05 1.64 -3.00
C THR A 164 4.63 0.46 -3.87
N ALA A 165 5.46 -0.58 -3.93
CA ALA A 165 5.12 -1.81 -4.62
C ALA A 165 3.78 -2.39 -4.16
N GLY A 166 3.00 -2.93 -5.08
CA GLY A 166 1.68 -3.50 -4.80
C GLY A 166 0.57 -2.48 -4.54
N GLN A 167 0.84 -1.16 -4.60
CA GLN A 167 -0.22 -0.17 -4.39
C GLN A 167 -1.33 -0.30 -5.43
N GLY A 168 -2.58 -0.30 -4.95
CA GLY A 168 -3.77 -0.47 -5.78
C GLY A 168 -4.13 -1.91 -6.11
N ILE A 169 -3.40 -2.89 -5.57
CA ILE A 169 -3.65 -4.31 -5.79
C ILE A 169 -4.24 -4.94 -4.53
N ILE A 170 -5.33 -5.68 -4.70
CA ILE A 170 -5.86 -6.58 -3.70
C ILE A 170 -5.34 -7.99 -4.00
N ALA A 171 -4.72 -8.60 -3.01
CA ALA A 171 -4.19 -9.96 -3.06
C ALA A 171 -5.07 -10.90 -2.23
N VAL A 172 -5.27 -12.11 -2.72
CA VAL A 172 -6.02 -13.16 -2.01
C VAL A 172 -5.08 -14.32 -1.73
N GLN A 173 -4.86 -14.56 -0.45
CA GLN A 173 -3.96 -15.59 0.07
C GLN A 173 -4.75 -16.80 0.55
N CYS A 174 -4.18 -17.99 0.37
CA CYS A 174 -4.72 -19.25 0.87
C CYS A 174 -3.59 -20.19 1.31
N ARG A 175 -3.94 -21.35 1.83
CA ARG A 175 -2.96 -22.40 2.12
C ARG A 175 -2.36 -22.96 0.82
N GLU A 176 -1.06 -23.18 0.82
CA GLU A 176 -0.31 -23.70 -0.33
C GLU A 176 -0.84 -25.06 -0.82
N ASN A 177 -1.29 -25.92 0.10
CA ASN A 177 -1.75 -27.27 -0.19
C ASN A 177 -3.28 -27.38 -0.38
N ASP A 178 -4.01 -26.26 -0.49
CA ASP A 178 -5.47 -26.24 -0.63
C ASP A 178 -5.87 -26.11 -2.11
N GLU A 179 -5.80 -27.22 -2.84
CA GLU A 179 -6.06 -27.25 -4.28
C GLU A 179 -7.50 -26.82 -4.65
N ASP A 180 -8.47 -27.09 -3.81
CA ASP A 180 -9.86 -26.72 -4.10
C ASP A 180 -10.06 -25.20 -3.97
N THR A 181 -9.51 -24.58 -2.94
CA THR A 181 -9.50 -23.12 -2.78
C THR A 181 -8.74 -22.47 -3.93
N LYS A 182 -7.57 -23.00 -4.30
CA LYS A 182 -6.75 -22.48 -5.43
C LYS A 182 -7.51 -22.51 -6.75
N LYS A 183 -8.25 -23.58 -7.07
CA LYS A 183 -9.10 -23.66 -8.27
C LYS A 183 -10.16 -22.57 -8.32
N ILE A 184 -10.71 -22.20 -7.16
CA ILE A 184 -11.70 -21.11 -7.05
C ILE A 184 -11.01 -19.76 -7.27
N LEU A 185 -9.91 -19.50 -6.57
CA LEU A 185 -9.16 -18.24 -6.65
C LEU A 185 -8.61 -17.97 -8.06
N LYS A 186 -8.18 -19.00 -8.78
CA LYS A 186 -7.74 -18.86 -10.17
C LYS A 186 -8.78 -18.19 -11.07
N LYS A 187 -10.08 -18.34 -10.79
CA LYS A 187 -11.17 -17.75 -11.60
C LYS A 187 -11.28 -16.23 -11.44
N ILE A 188 -10.76 -15.67 -10.35
CA ILE A 188 -10.77 -14.24 -10.06
C ILE A 188 -9.40 -13.60 -10.23
N ASN A 189 -8.40 -14.37 -10.58
CA ASN A 189 -7.05 -13.87 -10.79
C ASN A 189 -6.96 -13.06 -12.09
N HIS A 190 -6.39 -11.84 -12.00
CA HIS A 190 -6.11 -10.98 -13.15
C HIS A 190 -4.64 -11.10 -13.54
N ILE A 191 -4.35 -11.86 -14.59
CA ILE A 191 -2.98 -12.24 -14.97
C ILE A 191 -2.05 -11.03 -15.21
N ASN A 192 -2.53 -9.96 -15.81
CA ASN A 192 -1.70 -8.77 -16.05
C ASN A 192 -1.30 -8.07 -14.73
N THR A 193 -2.20 -8.07 -13.75
CA THR A 193 -1.90 -7.55 -12.40
C THR A 193 -0.91 -8.46 -11.68
N GLU A 194 -1.08 -9.78 -11.77
CA GLU A 194 -0.16 -10.76 -11.20
C GLU A 194 1.27 -10.57 -11.71
N ILE A 195 1.44 -10.46 -13.03
CA ILE A 195 2.77 -10.24 -13.66
C ILE A 195 3.43 -8.98 -13.11
N CYS A 196 2.69 -7.86 -13.03
CA CYS A 196 3.22 -6.60 -12.48
C CYS A 196 3.53 -6.73 -10.98
N ALA A 197 2.64 -7.35 -10.21
CA ALA A 197 2.80 -7.58 -8.78
C ALA A 197 4.05 -8.41 -8.47
N LEU A 198 4.27 -9.49 -9.21
CA LEU A 198 5.44 -10.35 -9.06
C LEU A 198 6.74 -9.61 -9.42
N ALA A 199 6.74 -8.77 -10.46
CA ALA A 199 7.89 -7.95 -10.82
C ALA A 199 8.24 -6.95 -9.71
N GLU A 200 7.25 -6.21 -9.18
CA GLU A 200 7.43 -5.27 -8.08
C GLU A 200 7.91 -5.95 -6.79
N ARG A 201 7.33 -7.09 -6.42
CA ARG A 201 7.72 -7.87 -5.24
C ARG A 201 9.12 -8.47 -5.38
N SER A 202 9.47 -8.99 -6.56
CA SER A 202 10.81 -9.49 -6.85
C SER A 202 11.88 -8.41 -6.71
N PHE A 203 11.57 -7.19 -7.19
CA PHE A 203 12.45 -6.04 -7.01
C PHE A 203 12.68 -5.72 -5.53
N LEU A 204 11.60 -5.62 -4.73
CA LEU A 204 11.72 -5.39 -3.28
C LEU A 204 12.53 -6.48 -2.58
N LYS A 205 12.24 -7.74 -2.89
CA LYS A 205 12.95 -8.89 -2.30
C LYS A 205 14.45 -8.86 -2.61
N THR A 206 14.82 -8.50 -3.84
CA THR A 206 16.23 -8.39 -4.25
C THR A 206 16.98 -7.29 -3.50
N LEU A 207 16.29 -6.19 -3.18
CA LEU A 207 16.86 -5.10 -2.37
C LEU A 207 16.96 -5.45 -0.87
N GLY A 208 16.37 -6.57 -0.42
CA GLY A 208 16.20 -6.85 1.00
C GLY A 208 15.27 -5.85 1.69
N GLY A 209 14.47 -5.14 0.89
CA GLY A 209 13.57 -4.09 1.35
C GLY A 209 12.33 -4.63 2.05
N ASP A 210 11.87 -3.89 3.04
CA ASP A 210 10.63 -4.09 3.78
C ASP A 210 9.73 -2.85 3.71
N CYS A 211 8.67 -2.82 4.49
CA CYS A 211 7.73 -1.70 4.55
C CYS A 211 8.37 -0.38 5.02
N ASP A 212 9.52 -0.43 5.71
CA ASP A 212 10.23 0.73 6.24
C ASP A 212 11.30 1.25 5.26
N THR A 213 11.66 0.45 4.24
CA THR A 213 12.61 0.86 3.20
C THR A 213 12.03 1.98 2.37
N ALA A 214 12.81 3.06 2.21
CA ALA A 214 12.39 4.22 1.44
C ALA A 214 12.49 3.96 -0.07
N VAL A 215 11.66 3.05 -0.58
CA VAL A 215 11.63 2.63 -1.98
C VAL A 215 10.26 2.81 -2.60
N GLY A 216 10.20 3.43 -3.77
CA GLY A 216 9.06 3.43 -4.67
C GLY A 216 9.27 2.44 -5.80
N CYS A 217 8.23 1.73 -6.21
CA CYS A 217 8.30 0.82 -7.33
C CYS A 217 6.92 0.66 -7.98
N SER A 218 6.87 0.72 -9.30
CA SER A 218 5.65 0.48 -10.06
C SER A 218 5.97 -0.20 -11.39
N ALA A 219 5.30 -1.31 -11.67
CA ALA A 219 5.39 -2.03 -12.92
C ALA A 219 4.12 -1.84 -13.77
N VAL A 220 4.30 -1.71 -15.07
CA VAL A 220 3.21 -1.62 -16.06
C VAL A 220 3.51 -2.59 -17.19
N LEU A 221 2.53 -3.43 -17.53
CA LEU A 221 2.64 -4.33 -18.66
C LEU A 221 2.31 -3.58 -19.95
N LYS A 222 3.22 -3.58 -20.92
CA LYS A 222 3.08 -3.01 -22.26
C LYS A 222 3.31 -4.07 -23.33
N GLY A 223 2.21 -4.65 -23.84
CA GLY A 223 2.30 -5.81 -24.70
C GLY A 223 3.00 -6.97 -23.98
N ASN A 224 4.13 -7.42 -24.48
CA ASN A 224 4.93 -8.50 -23.89
C ASN A 224 6.08 -8.02 -22.99
N ASN A 225 6.19 -6.72 -22.76
CA ASN A 225 7.25 -6.12 -21.95
C ASN A 225 6.68 -5.59 -20.64
N ILE A 226 7.48 -5.64 -19.59
CA ILE A 226 7.20 -5.00 -18.30
C ILE A 226 8.08 -3.75 -18.21
N ASP A 227 7.45 -2.58 -18.12
CA ASP A 227 8.12 -1.34 -17.74
C ASP A 227 8.06 -1.24 -16.22
N LEU A 228 9.22 -1.26 -15.57
CA LEU A 228 9.34 -1.11 -14.13
C LEU A 228 10.08 0.20 -13.84
N GLU A 229 9.40 1.10 -13.14
CA GLU A 229 9.99 2.33 -12.60
C GLU A 229 10.21 2.17 -11.10
N ALA A 230 11.40 2.51 -10.63
CA ALA A 230 11.71 2.45 -9.21
C ALA A 230 12.51 3.68 -8.77
N GLN A 231 12.42 3.99 -7.48
CA GLN A 231 13.18 5.05 -6.83
C GLN A 231 13.60 4.57 -5.45
N LEU A 232 14.89 4.53 -5.22
CA LEU A 232 15.48 4.15 -3.94
C LEU A 232 16.14 5.37 -3.31
N PHE A 233 15.94 5.57 -2.04
CA PHE A 233 16.61 6.58 -1.25
C PHE A 233 17.63 5.93 -0.32
N SER A 234 18.78 6.61 -0.11
CA SER A 234 19.69 6.24 0.96
C SER A 234 19.01 6.41 2.34
N ASP A 235 19.53 5.74 3.37
CA ASP A 235 18.97 5.79 4.72
C ASP A 235 18.90 7.22 5.28
N ASP A 236 19.89 8.06 4.95
CA ASP A 236 19.91 9.47 5.34
C ASP A 236 19.09 10.38 4.40
N GLY A 237 18.54 9.81 3.32
CA GLY A 237 17.70 10.51 2.34
C GLY A 237 18.43 11.51 1.43
N LYS A 238 19.76 11.50 1.41
CA LYS A 238 20.53 12.45 0.59
C LYS A 238 20.76 11.97 -0.83
N GLU A 239 20.82 10.67 -1.05
CA GLU A 239 21.02 10.07 -2.36
C GLU A 239 19.73 9.46 -2.87
N VAL A 240 19.52 9.58 -4.17
CA VAL A 240 18.35 9.06 -4.88
C VAL A 240 18.83 8.31 -6.11
N TYR A 241 18.41 7.07 -6.23
CA TYR A 241 18.73 6.17 -7.33
C TYR A 241 17.50 5.83 -8.15
#